data_8a200f688777cbbfbcb3c87c8e60f4ca
#
_entry.id   8a200f688777cbbfbcb3c87c8e60f4ca
#
_cell.length_a   1.000
_cell.length_b   1.000
_cell.length_c   1.000
_cell.angle_alpha   90.00
_cell.angle_beta   90.00
_cell.angle_gamma   90.00
#
_symmetry.space_group_name_H-M   'P 1'
#
loop_
_entity.id
_entity.type
_entity.pdbx_description
1 polymer ?
#
loop_
_entity_poly.entity_id
_entity_poly.type
_entity_poly.pdbx_seq_one_letter_code
_entity_poly.pdbx_strand_id
1 'polypeptide(L)'
;MAANDRKRRPTVTDPRAAERRRGLMIKLGATAVVVVIAVAIGVWLIVTKKDDSSPDASSSGPVASGTAGTSSSPSVVSGTGAYRVNKVAQPKATLTILEDFQCPACKQFESIFGDAIKQIRANPAVAVDYKPIAILDRMSSTKYSTRAANASACVAEATAGGGNWSTWLGYHDELYAQQPEEQSSGLTDEQLTSIATDAGAPASVSKCVDDGQYSAWVTVQTQQAVKNGLQGTPQIELNGKVVELSTPQALIAAVNAAVA
;
A
#
# COMPACT_ATOMS: atom_id res chain seq x y z
N MET A 1 51.77 42.48 -49.34
CA MET A 1 51.49 41.27 -48.57
C MET A 1 50.30 41.59 -47.68
N ALA A 2 49.10 41.14 -48.06
CA ALA A 2 47.85 41.37 -47.32
C ALA A 2 47.40 40.05 -46.68
N ALA A 3 47.38 40.00 -45.35
CA ALA A 3 46.94 38.84 -44.58
C ALA A 3 45.41 38.86 -44.48
N ASN A 4 44.79 37.78 -44.90
CA ASN A 4 43.34 37.56 -44.95
C ASN A 4 42.84 36.99 -43.62
N ASP A 5 42.30 37.86 -42.78
CA ASP A 5 41.73 37.49 -41.45
C ASP A 5 40.26 37.06 -41.63
N ARG A 6 40.03 35.72 -41.71
CA ARG A 6 38.66 35.16 -41.73
C ARG A 6 38.15 35.01 -40.31
N LYS A 7 37.38 35.95 -39.82
CA LYS A 7 36.56 35.86 -38.60
C LYS A 7 35.61 34.63 -38.68
N ARG A 8 35.87 33.64 -37.86
CA ARG A 8 34.92 32.53 -37.61
C ARG A 8 33.68 33.07 -36.88
N ARG A 9 32.49 32.91 -37.50
CA ARG A 9 31.23 33.20 -36.85
C ARG A 9 30.93 32.12 -35.82
N PRO A 10 30.45 32.46 -34.61
CA PRO A 10 30.00 31.47 -33.64
C PRO A 10 28.72 30.78 -34.14
N THR A 11 28.70 29.46 -34.14
CA THR A 11 27.48 28.66 -34.40
C THR A 11 26.54 28.80 -33.21
N VAL A 12 25.41 29.43 -33.43
CA VAL A 12 24.30 29.48 -32.45
C VAL A 12 23.66 28.11 -32.39
N THR A 13 23.90 27.38 -31.32
CA THR A 13 23.22 26.11 -31.02
C THR A 13 21.80 26.40 -30.57
N ASP A 14 20.81 25.97 -31.37
CA ASP A 14 19.38 26.12 -31.06
C ASP A 14 19.02 25.29 -29.82
N PRO A 15 18.62 25.90 -28.69
CA PRO A 15 18.28 25.19 -27.45
C PRO A 15 17.07 24.24 -27.60
N ARG A 16 16.21 24.47 -28.59
CA ARG A 16 15.04 23.62 -28.86
C ARG A 16 15.41 22.24 -29.45
N ALA A 17 16.59 22.12 -30.08
CA ALA A 17 17.05 20.83 -30.60
C ALA A 17 17.46 19.85 -29.49
N ALA A 18 17.94 20.34 -28.35
CA ALA A 18 18.30 19.53 -27.19
C ALA A 18 17.07 18.96 -26.45
N GLU A 19 16.03 19.75 -26.34
CA GLU A 19 14.78 19.31 -25.68
C GLU A 19 14.02 18.25 -26.50
N ARG A 20 14.01 18.38 -27.84
CA ARG A 20 13.38 17.38 -28.72
C ARG A 20 14.10 16.02 -28.65
N ARG A 21 15.41 16.00 -28.50
CA ARG A 21 16.20 14.76 -28.35
C ARG A 21 15.96 14.08 -27.00
N ARG A 22 15.82 14.85 -25.90
CA ARG A 22 15.45 14.31 -24.58
C ARG A 22 14.05 13.69 -24.57
N GLY A 23 13.06 14.35 -25.15
CA GLY A 23 11.70 13.82 -25.25
C GLY A 23 11.60 12.53 -26.08
N LEU A 24 12.41 12.39 -27.15
CA LEU A 24 12.44 11.19 -27.98
C LEU A 24 13.12 10.00 -27.25
N MET A 25 14.22 10.26 -26.52
CA MET A 25 14.92 9.25 -25.74
C MET A 25 14.06 8.71 -24.59
N ILE A 26 13.28 9.54 -23.91
CA ILE A 26 12.37 9.12 -22.83
C ILE A 26 11.24 8.25 -23.40
N LYS A 27 10.67 8.60 -24.56
CA LYS A 27 9.60 7.81 -25.20
C LYS A 27 10.09 6.46 -25.70
N LEU A 28 11.29 6.38 -26.27
CA LEU A 28 11.90 5.13 -26.73
C LEU A 28 12.33 4.22 -25.56
N GLY A 29 12.80 4.81 -24.44
CA GLY A 29 13.17 4.06 -23.23
C GLY A 29 11.94 3.42 -22.56
N ALA A 30 10.83 4.13 -22.46
CA ALA A 30 9.60 3.61 -21.86
C ALA A 30 9.01 2.44 -22.66
N THR A 31 9.05 2.51 -24.01
CA THR A 31 8.54 1.42 -24.86
C THR A 31 9.40 0.16 -24.78
N ALA A 32 10.74 0.30 -24.66
CA ALA A 32 11.64 -0.82 -24.54
C ALA A 32 11.44 -1.59 -23.22
N VAL A 33 11.20 -0.88 -22.12
CA VAL A 33 10.94 -1.50 -20.80
C VAL A 33 9.65 -2.31 -20.81
N VAL A 34 8.57 -1.79 -21.41
CA VAL A 34 7.29 -2.49 -21.50
C VAL A 34 7.41 -3.79 -22.34
N VAL A 35 8.16 -3.75 -23.44
CA VAL A 35 8.36 -4.94 -24.28
C VAL A 35 9.20 -6.02 -23.55
N VAL A 36 10.22 -5.62 -22.80
CA VAL A 36 11.03 -6.57 -22.01
C VAL A 36 10.20 -7.25 -20.92
N ILE A 37 9.33 -6.50 -20.25
CA ILE A 37 8.43 -7.05 -19.22
C ILE A 37 7.43 -8.03 -19.84
N ALA A 38 6.84 -7.70 -20.99
CA ALA A 38 5.89 -8.57 -21.68
C ALA A 38 6.54 -9.88 -22.15
N VAL A 39 7.79 -9.84 -22.64
CA VAL A 39 8.55 -11.04 -23.03
C VAL A 39 8.91 -11.89 -21.81
N ALA A 40 9.30 -11.28 -20.70
CA ALA A 40 9.63 -12.00 -19.47
C ALA A 40 8.41 -12.75 -18.90
N ILE A 41 7.23 -12.12 -18.92
CA ILE A 41 5.96 -12.75 -18.50
C ILE A 41 5.57 -13.89 -19.45
N GLY A 42 5.74 -13.70 -20.76
CA GLY A 42 5.44 -14.73 -21.77
C GLY A 42 6.32 -15.98 -21.62
N VAL A 43 7.61 -15.81 -21.38
CA VAL A 43 8.56 -16.91 -21.16
C VAL A 43 8.26 -17.63 -19.83
N TRP A 44 7.90 -16.90 -18.76
CA TRP A 44 7.55 -17.50 -17.49
C TRP A 44 6.29 -18.39 -17.57
N LEU A 45 5.27 -17.97 -18.32
CA LEU A 45 4.04 -18.75 -18.54
C LEU A 45 4.26 -20.03 -19.38
N ILE A 46 5.30 -20.08 -20.21
CA ILE A 46 5.63 -21.26 -21.03
C ILE A 46 6.42 -22.28 -20.20
N VAL A 47 7.29 -21.82 -19.30
CA VAL A 47 8.15 -22.70 -18.47
C VAL A 47 7.35 -23.38 -17.34
N THR A 48 6.26 -22.77 -16.85
CA THR A 48 5.43 -23.35 -15.76
C THR A 48 4.37 -24.37 -16.23
N LYS A 49 4.30 -24.71 -17.55
CA LYS A 49 3.33 -25.67 -18.11
C LYS A 49 3.93 -27.04 -18.42
N LYS A 50 4.89 -27.51 -17.65
CA LYS A 50 5.35 -28.90 -17.75
C LYS A 50 5.62 -29.42 -16.35
N ASP A 51 4.71 -30.24 -15.87
CA ASP A 51 4.87 -31.55 -15.24
C ASP A 51 3.67 -31.85 -14.33
N ASP A 52 2.64 -32.43 -14.97
CA ASP A 52 1.71 -33.32 -14.27
C ASP A 52 2.31 -34.75 -14.33
N SER A 53 2.72 -35.25 -13.18
CA SER A 53 2.91 -36.68 -12.96
C SER A 53 2.82 -36.93 -11.45
N SER A 54 1.69 -37.45 -11.00
CA SER A 54 1.55 -38.10 -9.71
C SER A 54 2.35 -39.41 -9.67
N PRO A 55 2.90 -39.76 -8.49
CA PRO A 55 2.56 -41.12 -7.99
C PRO A 55 2.11 -41.11 -6.52
N ASP A 56 1.11 -41.94 -6.24
CA ASP A 56 0.71 -42.46 -4.96
C ASP A 56 1.88 -43.00 -4.13
N ALA A 57 1.93 -42.67 -2.87
CA ALA A 57 2.39 -43.58 -1.80
C ALA A 57 1.95 -43.07 -0.43
N SER A 58 1.08 -43.86 0.19
CA SER A 58 0.73 -43.80 1.61
C SER A 58 1.96 -43.85 2.50
N SER A 59 2.07 -42.93 3.46
CA SER A 59 2.84 -43.14 4.69
C SER A 59 2.16 -42.32 5.82
N SER A 60 1.46 -43.09 6.67
CA SER A 60 0.86 -42.61 7.91
C SER A 60 1.95 -42.43 8.96
N GLY A 61 2.35 -41.18 9.24
CA GLY A 61 3.10 -40.82 10.44
C GLY A 61 2.26 -39.83 11.25
N PRO A 62 2.29 -39.89 12.62
CA PRO A 62 1.50 -38.99 13.44
C PRO A 62 2.04 -37.55 13.29
N VAL A 63 1.32 -36.72 12.59
CA VAL A 63 1.54 -35.28 12.57
C VAL A 63 1.15 -34.75 13.94
N ALA A 64 2.13 -34.25 14.67
CA ALA A 64 1.89 -33.46 15.85
C ALA A 64 0.89 -32.35 15.48
N SER A 65 -0.25 -32.35 16.16
CA SER A 65 -1.21 -31.23 16.10
C SER A 65 -0.52 -29.96 16.62
N GLY A 66 0.17 -29.25 15.74
CA GLY A 66 0.47 -27.86 15.96
C GLY A 66 -0.87 -27.14 16.03
N THR A 67 -1.17 -26.57 17.17
CA THR A 67 -2.31 -25.68 17.39
C THR A 67 -2.33 -24.67 16.26
N ALA A 68 -3.26 -24.82 15.31
CA ALA A 68 -3.52 -23.77 14.34
C ALA A 68 -3.96 -22.56 15.15
N GLY A 69 -3.06 -21.58 15.29
CA GLY A 69 -3.35 -20.32 15.96
C GLY A 69 -4.58 -19.75 15.29
N THR A 70 -5.64 -19.64 16.04
CA THR A 70 -6.87 -18.94 15.61
C THR A 70 -6.41 -17.55 15.18
N SER A 71 -6.55 -17.21 13.89
CA SER A 71 -6.21 -15.88 13.38
C SER A 71 -7.29 -14.92 13.89
N SER A 72 -7.11 -14.48 15.14
CA SER A 72 -8.01 -13.51 15.76
C SER A 72 -7.84 -12.18 15.03
N SER A 73 -8.94 -11.63 14.54
CA SER A 73 -8.96 -10.25 14.04
C SER A 73 -8.98 -9.27 15.21
N PRO A 74 -8.49 -8.04 15.04
CA PRO A 74 -8.78 -6.97 16.00
C PRO A 74 -10.29 -6.82 16.19
N SER A 75 -10.73 -6.56 17.42
CA SER A 75 -12.16 -6.43 17.75
C SER A 75 -12.80 -5.17 17.14
N VAL A 76 -11.97 -4.20 16.78
CA VAL A 76 -12.37 -2.89 16.23
C VAL A 76 -12.59 -2.87 14.72
N VAL A 77 -12.32 -3.99 14.01
CA VAL A 77 -12.54 -4.06 12.56
C VAL A 77 -14.01 -4.22 12.22
N SER A 78 -14.41 -3.67 11.09
CA SER A 78 -15.73 -3.90 10.49
C SER A 78 -15.85 -5.34 9.96
N GLY A 79 -17.06 -5.77 9.63
CA GLY A 79 -17.29 -7.09 9.03
C GLY A 79 -16.56 -7.34 7.72
N THR A 80 -16.02 -6.30 7.08
CA THR A 80 -15.15 -6.38 5.89
C THR A 80 -13.67 -6.52 6.20
N GLY A 81 -13.29 -6.55 7.49
CA GLY A 81 -11.90 -6.54 7.93
C GLY A 81 -11.21 -5.18 7.78
N ALA A 82 -11.97 -4.10 7.71
CA ALA A 82 -11.46 -2.75 7.57
C ALA A 82 -11.57 -1.94 8.87
N TYR A 83 -10.71 -0.96 9.03
CA TYR A 83 -10.78 0.06 10.08
C TYR A 83 -11.69 1.20 9.61
N ARG A 84 -12.90 1.25 10.14
CA ARG A 84 -13.80 2.37 9.89
C ARG A 84 -13.46 3.55 10.77
N VAL A 85 -12.70 4.50 10.21
CA VAL A 85 -12.09 5.58 10.97
C VAL A 85 -12.99 6.77 11.27
N ASN A 86 -14.28 6.67 10.94
CA ASN A 86 -15.29 7.65 11.31
C ASN A 86 -16.60 7.00 11.78
N LYS A 87 -17.34 7.72 12.63
CA LYS A 87 -18.60 7.20 13.24
C LYS A 87 -19.78 7.41 12.30
N VAL A 88 -19.96 6.52 11.33
CA VAL A 88 -21.11 6.55 10.42
C VAL A 88 -21.86 5.22 10.54
N ALA A 89 -23.04 5.25 11.15
CA ALA A 89 -23.83 4.03 11.39
C ALA A 89 -24.50 3.49 10.12
N GLN A 90 -24.98 4.39 9.26
CA GLN A 90 -25.66 4.05 8.00
C GLN A 90 -25.09 4.91 6.87
N PRO A 91 -23.92 4.57 6.33
CA PRO A 91 -23.33 5.35 5.26
C PRO A 91 -24.12 5.22 3.96
N LYS A 92 -24.31 6.32 3.26
CA LYS A 92 -24.79 6.33 1.87
C LYS A 92 -23.68 5.91 0.91
N ALA A 93 -22.44 6.18 1.26
CA ALA A 93 -21.26 5.75 0.51
C ALA A 93 -20.15 5.28 1.45
N THR A 94 -19.34 4.33 0.96
CA THR A 94 -18.14 3.85 1.64
C THR A 94 -16.95 4.05 0.73
N LEU A 95 -15.96 4.80 1.20
CA LEU A 95 -14.64 4.91 0.59
C LEU A 95 -13.72 3.92 1.28
N THR A 96 -13.18 2.95 0.54
CA THR A 96 -12.22 1.96 1.06
C THR A 96 -10.85 2.21 0.47
N ILE A 97 -9.83 2.21 1.31
CA ILE A 97 -8.43 2.44 0.96
C ILE A 97 -7.65 1.17 1.32
N LEU A 98 -7.19 0.43 0.30
CA LEU A 98 -6.29 -0.71 0.48
C LEU A 98 -4.87 -0.21 0.30
N GLU A 99 -4.01 -0.45 1.30
CA GLU A 99 -2.68 0.14 1.38
C GLU A 99 -1.66 -0.82 1.97
N ASP A 100 -0.38 -0.57 1.67
CA ASP A 100 0.76 -1.29 2.25
C ASP A 100 1.76 -0.25 2.78
N PHE A 101 2.14 -0.35 4.04
CA PHE A 101 3.04 0.60 4.70
C PHE A 101 4.46 0.62 4.12
N GLN A 102 4.82 -0.34 3.28
CA GLN A 102 6.08 -0.33 2.53
C GLN A 102 5.94 0.30 1.14
N CYS A 103 4.72 0.53 0.64
CA CYS A 103 4.47 0.97 -0.73
C CYS A 103 4.75 2.47 -0.92
N PRO A 104 5.74 2.89 -1.75
CA PRO A 104 6.01 4.31 -1.99
C PRO A 104 4.83 5.05 -2.64
N ALA A 105 4.04 4.35 -3.46
CA ALA A 105 2.84 4.94 -4.06
C ALA A 105 1.76 5.22 -3.02
N CYS A 106 1.67 4.41 -1.93
CA CYS A 106 0.78 4.70 -0.80
C CYS A 106 1.24 5.96 -0.05
N LYS A 107 2.55 6.09 0.24
CA LYS A 107 3.10 7.34 0.82
C LYS A 107 2.77 8.56 -0.03
N GLN A 108 2.94 8.44 -1.35
CA GLN A 108 2.62 9.52 -2.27
C GLN A 108 1.11 9.83 -2.26
N PHE A 109 0.26 8.80 -2.20
CA PHE A 109 -1.19 8.97 -2.09
C PHE A 109 -1.56 9.73 -0.83
N GLU A 110 -1.09 9.34 0.35
CA GLU A 110 -1.37 10.04 1.61
C GLU A 110 -0.88 11.49 1.57
N SER A 111 0.30 11.75 0.99
CA SER A 111 0.83 13.11 0.83
C SER A 111 -0.04 14.01 -0.06
N ILE A 112 -0.64 13.45 -1.12
CA ILE A 112 -1.41 14.24 -2.12
C ILE A 112 -2.89 14.29 -1.74
N PHE A 113 -3.45 13.18 -1.25
CA PHE A 113 -4.90 13.03 -1.04
C PHE A 113 -5.31 13.13 0.44
N GLY A 114 -4.37 13.17 1.39
CA GLY A 114 -4.66 13.16 2.83
C GLY A 114 -5.66 14.23 3.26
N ASP A 115 -5.52 15.47 2.79
CA ASP A 115 -6.48 16.53 3.10
C ASP A 115 -7.87 16.28 2.50
N ALA A 116 -7.94 15.71 1.30
CA ALA A 116 -9.20 15.31 0.68
C ALA A 116 -9.87 14.17 1.47
N ILE A 117 -9.10 13.17 1.89
CA ILE A 117 -9.60 12.08 2.75
C ILE A 117 -10.11 12.63 4.09
N LYS A 118 -9.37 13.58 4.70
CA LYS A 118 -9.81 14.24 5.92
C LYS A 118 -11.13 14.98 5.73
N GLN A 119 -11.31 15.69 4.62
CA GLN A 119 -12.58 16.34 4.26
C GLN A 119 -13.69 15.32 4.04
N ILE A 120 -13.44 14.23 3.30
CA ILE A 120 -14.40 13.15 3.06
C ILE A 120 -14.83 12.49 4.38
N ARG A 121 -13.88 12.23 5.28
CA ARG A 121 -14.13 11.65 6.60
C ARG A 121 -15.01 12.52 7.49
N ALA A 122 -15.03 13.83 7.29
CA ALA A 122 -15.92 14.76 8.00
C ALA A 122 -17.38 14.71 7.49
N ASN A 123 -17.66 14.09 6.35
CA ASN A 123 -19.01 13.95 5.82
C ASN A 123 -19.77 12.83 6.56
N PRO A 124 -20.88 13.14 7.29
CA PRO A 124 -21.61 12.15 8.08
C PRO A 124 -22.35 11.10 7.24
N ALA A 125 -22.44 11.27 5.92
CA ALA A 125 -23.05 10.29 5.02
C ALA A 125 -22.02 9.30 4.42
N VAL A 126 -20.72 9.47 4.68
CA VAL A 126 -19.64 8.68 4.07
C VAL A 126 -18.88 7.91 5.13
N ALA A 127 -18.78 6.59 5.00
CA ALA A 127 -17.83 5.80 5.75
C ALA A 127 -16.45 5.85 5.06
N VAL A 128 -15.38 5.98 5.86
CA VAL A 128 -14.00 5.83 5.38
C VAL A 128 -13.38 4.63 6.06
N ASP A 129 -13.03 3.64 5.26
CA ASP A 129 -12.52 2.33 5.68
C ASP A 129 -11.08 2.16 5.17
N TYR A 130 -10.11 1.99 6.09
CA TYR A 130 -8.73 1.63 5.76
C TYR A 130 -8.53 0.12 5.88
N LYS A 131 -7.79 -0.45 4.94
CA LYS A 131 -7.40 -1.87 4.92
C LYS A 131 -5.91 -2.02 4.71
N PRO A 132 -5.08 -1.93 5.75
CA PRO A 132 -3.68 -2.27 5.66
C PRO A 132 -3.49 -3.73 5.29
N ILE A 133 -2.68 -3.98 4.26
CA ILE A 133 -2.33 -5.29 3.73
C ILE A 133 -0.82 -5.41 3.52
N ALA A 134 -0.32 -6.59 3.17
CA ALA A 134 1.11 -6.88 3.11
C ALA A 134 1.50 -7.57 1.79
N ILE A 135 1.27 -6.89 0.65
CA ILE A 135 1.62 -7.45 -0.67
C ILE A 135 3.12 -7.32 -0.99
N LEU A 136 3.82 -6.43 -0.30
CA LEU A 136 5.23 -6.13 -0.54
C LEU A 136 6.19 -6.87 0.41
N ASP A 137 5.73 -7.83 1.20
CA ASP A 137 6.58 -8.61 2.12
C ASP A 137 7.82 -9.21 1.45
N ARG A 138 7.69 -9.63 0.19
CA ARG A 138 8.82 -10.14 -0.61
C ARG A 138 9.87 -9.08 -0.96
N MET A 139 9.53 -7.80 -0.81
CA MET A 139 10.42 -6.66 -1.03
C MET A 139 11.16 -6.24 0.25
N SER A 140 11.04 -7.03 1.33
CA SER A 140 11.72 -6.79 2.60
C SER A 140 12.30 -8.10 3.13
N SER A 141 13.53 -8.05 3.65
CA SER A 141 14.17 -9.21 4.28
C SER A 141 13.52 -9.63 5.60
N THR A 142 12.70 -8.77 6.21
CA THR A 142 12.06 -8.95 7.52
C THR A 142 10.55 -9.01 7.46
N LYS A 143 9.94 -9.06 6.26
CA LYS A 143 8.48 -8.96 6.05
C LYS A 143 7.90 -7.69 6.68
N TYR A 144 8.50 -6.56 6.37
CA TYR A 144 8.14 -5.28 6.98
C TYR A 144 6.66 -4.92 6.80
N SER A 145 6.06 -5.18 5.62
CA SER A 145 4.64 -4.92 5.37
C SER A 145 3.74 -5.64 6.40
N THR A 146 3.97 -6.95 6.64
CA THR A 146 3.23 -7.70 7.67
C THR A 146 3.48 -7.15 9.07
N ARG A 147 4.72 -6.82 9.43
CA ARG A 147 5.05 -6.29 10.77
C ARG A 147 4.42 -4.92 11.02
N ALA A 148 4.50 -4.02 10.04
CA ALA A 148 3.88 -2.69 10.14
C ALA A 148 2.35 -2.77 10.21
N ALA A 149 1.73 -3.63 9.39
CA ALA A 149 0.29 -3.85 9.44
C ALA A 149 -0.15 -4.53 10.76
N ASN A 150 0.64 -5.47 11.30
CA ASN A 150 0.42 -6.04 12.63
C ASN A 150 0.50 -4.96 13.72
N ALA A 151 1.52 -4.11 13.71
CA ALA A 151 1.65 -3.02 14.67
C ALA A 151 0.48 -2.02 14.56
N SER A 152 0.05 -1.70 13.34
CA SER A 152 -1.14 -0.89 13.08
C SER A 152 -2.40 -1.53 13.69
N ALA A 153 -2.54 -2.86 13.60
CA ALA A 153 -3.65 -3.60 14.20
C ALA A 153 -3.59 -3.56 15.74
N CYS A 154 -2.40 -3.67 16.33
CA CYS A 154 -2.19 -3.55 17.77
C CYS A 154 -2.59 -2.17 18.29
N VAL A 155 -2.21 -1.10 17.57
CA VAL A 155 -2.59 0.27 17.92
C VAL A 155 -4.11 0.46 17.79
N ALA A 156 -4.71 -0.01 16.70
CA ALA A 156 -6.16 0.07 16.51
C ALA A 156 -6.92 -0.62 17.65
N GLU A 157 -6.55 -1.86 18.00
CA GLU A 157 -7.17 -2.62 19.08
C GLU A 157 -7.07 -1.89 20.43
N ALA A 158 -5.89 -1.34 20.73
CA ALA A 158 -5.63 -0.70 22.01
C ALA A 158 -6.30 0.68 22.15
N THR A 159 -6.61 1.38 21.05
CA THR A 159 -6.97 2.80 21.09
C THR A 159 -8.30 3.16 20.43
N ALA A 160 -8.80 2.35 19.49
CA ALA A 160 -10.00 2.69 18.72
C ALA A 160 -11.31 2.19 19.34
N GLY A 161 -11.26 1.56 20.50
CA GLY A 161 -12.44 1.17 21.28
C GLY A 161 -13.34 2.37 21.52
N GLY A 162 -14.64 2.23 21.26
CA GLY A 162 -15.58 3.35 21.32
C GLY A 162 -15.57 4.30 20.11
N GLY A 163 -14.79 3.96 19.06
CA GLY A 163 -14.78 4.65 17.76
C GLY A 163 -13.98 5.95 17.75
N ASN A 164 -13.04 6.13 18.66
CA ASN A 164 -12.05 7.21 18.59
C ASN A 164 -10.79 6.73 17.87
N TRP A 165 -10.60 7.16 16.64
CA TRP A 165 -9.49 6.75 15.78
C TRP A 165 -8.31 7.74 15.75
N SER A 166 -8.30 8.77 16.62
CA SER A 166 -7.28 9.82 16.55
C SER A 166 -5.85 9.31 16.73
N THR A 167 -5.63 8.42 17.69
CA THR A 167 -4.31 7.81 17.94
C THR A 167 -3.88 6.92 16.77
N TRP A 168 -4.79 6.09 16.26
CA TRP A 168 -4.48 5.24 15.11
C TRP A 168 -4.15 6.08 13.86
N LEU A 169 -4.92 7.14 13.59
CA LEU A 169 -4.66 8.03 12.45
C LEU A 169 -3.30 8.74 12.59
N GLY A 170 -2.96 9.22 13.78
CA GLY A 170 -1.63 9.80 14.02
C GLY A 170 -0.51 8.77 13.81
N TYR A 171 -0.70 7.54 14.27
CA TYR A 171 0.24 6.45 14.03
C TYR A 171 0.39 6.12 12.54
N HIS A 172 -0.72 6.02 11.83
CA HIS A 172 -0.76 5.79 10.39
C HIS A 172 0.01 6.86 9.61
N ASP A 173 -0.23 8.14 9.92
CA ASP A 173 0.45 9.26 9.28
C ASP A 173 1.97 9.20 9.53
N GLU A 174 2.39 8.85 10.76
CA GLU A 174 3.80 8.72 11.12
C GLU A 174 4.48 7.51 10.47
N LEU A 175 3.78 6.38 10.28
CA LEU A 175 4.32 5.25 9.53
C LEU A 175 4.67 5.63 8.09
N TYR A 176 3.86 6.46 7.42
CA TYR A 176 4.18 6.97 6.10
C TYR A 176 5.23 8.08 6.11
N ALA A 177 5.23 8.95 7.12
CA ALA A 177 6.26 9.97 7.27
C ALA A 177 7.65 9.33 7.39
N GLN A 178 7.77 8.28 8.21
CA GLN A 178 9.00 7.53 8.48
C GLN A 178 9.15 6.27 7.61
N GLN A 179 8.38 6.15 6.53
CA GLN A 179 8.40 4.97 5.67
C GLN A 179 9.81 4.66 5.17
N PRO A 180 10.31 3.43 5.41
CA PRO A 180 11.61 3.00 4.91
C PRO A 180 11.56 2.78 3.39
N GLU A 181 12.75 2.78 2.77
CA GLU A 181 12.86 2.44 1.35
C GLU A 181 12.50 0.97 1.10
N GLU A 182 11.94 0.68 -0.08
CA GLU A 182 11.72 -0.69 -0.53
C GLU A 182 13.04 -1.48 -0.55
N GLN A 183 12.95 -2.79 -0.40
CA GLN A 183 14.09 -3.72 -0.36
C GLN A 183 15.00 -3.55 0.88
N SER A 184 14.62 -2.69 1.82
CA SER A 184 15.28 -2.59 3.13
C SER A 184 14.71 -3.60 4.13
N SER A 185 15.32 -3.68 5.33
CA SER A 185 14.75 -4.42 6.46
C SER A 185 13.50 -3.76 7.04
N GLY A 186 13.23 -2.50 6.66
CA GLY A 186 12.18 -1.70 7.27
C GLY A 186 12.49 -1.27 8.71
N LEU A 187 11.52 -0.65 9.37
CA LEU A 187 11.59 -0.30 10.78
C LEU A 187 11.62 -1.58 11.64
N THR A 188 12.33 -1.53 12.77
CA THR A 188 12.30 -2.61 13.77
C THR A 188 10.99 -2.57 14.56
N ASP A 189 10.68 -3.64 15.31
CA ASP A 189 9.47 -3.71 16.13
C ASP A 189 9.53 -2.69 17.28
N GLU A 190 10.73 -2.40 17.81
CA GLU A 190 10.95 -1.33 18.78
C GLU A 190 10.67 0.05 18.19
N GLN A 191 11.08 0.29 16.93
CA GLN A 191 10.78 1.56 16.25
C GLN A 191 9.28 1.70 15.96
N LEU A 192 8.61 0.63 15.52
CA LEU A 192 7.16 0.61 15.33
C LEU A 192 6.42 0.90 16.64
N THR A 193 6.89 0.33 17.76
CA THR A 193 6.34 0.58 19.11
C THR A 193 6.62 2.00 19.58
N SER A 194 7.80 2.56 19.31
CA SER A 194 8.13 3.94 19.66
C SER A 194 7.19 4.91 18.97
N ILE A 195 7.00 4.77 17.64
CA ILE A 195 6.06 5.58 16.87
C ILE A 195 4.64 5.47 17.45
N ALA A 196 4.21 4.25 17.84
CA ALA A 196 2.91 4.05 18.45
C ALA A 196 2.76 4.81 19.77
N THR A 197 3.78 4.76 20.62
CA THR A 197 3.80 5.48 21.92
C THR A 197 3.78 6.99 21.70
N ASP A 198 4.56 7.49 20.75
CA ASP A 198 4.61 8.92 20.40
C ASP A 198 3.26 9.42 19.85
N ALA A 199 2.52 8.56 19.16
CA ALA A 199 1.15 8.82 18.72
C ALA A 199 0.11 8.74 19.85
N GLY A 200 0.50 8.31 21.05
CA GLY A 200 -0.37 8.22 22.24
C GLY A 200 -0.95 6.83 22.52
N ALA A 201 -0.40 5.78 21.91
CA ALA A 201 -0.80 4.41 22.25
C ALA A 201 -0.22 3.99 23.61
N PRO A 202 -0.92 3.12 24.38
CA PRO A 202 -0.40 2.64 25.66
C PRO A 202 0.80 1.72 25.47
N ALA A 203 1.71 1.68 26.44
CA ALA A 203 2.91 0.84 26.41
C ALA A 203 2.63 -0.67 26.21
N SER A 204 1.43 -1.14 26.55
CA SER A 204 1.01 -2.53 26.33
C SER A 204 0.98 -2.94 24.84
N VAL A 205 1.01 -1.99 23.90
CA VAL A 205 1.11 -2.25 22.46
C VAL A 205 2.40 -2.97 22.10
N SER A 206 3.53 -2.73 22.83
CA SER A 206 4.81 -3.39 22.60
C SER A 206 4.64 -4.92 22.57
N LYS A 207 4.02 -5.50 23.60
CA LYS A 207 3.84 -6.95 23.66
C LYS A 207 3.03 -7.49 22.47
N CYS A 208 1.99 -6.80 22.03
CA CYS A 208 1.19 -7.19 20.89
C CYS A 208 2.01 -7.15 19.58
N VAL A 209 2.88 -6.16 19.43
CA VAL A 209 3.77 -6.01 18.26
C VAL A 209 4.81 -7.13 18.26
N ASP A 210 5.51 -7.35 19.37
CA ASP A 210 6.56 -8.35 19.53
C ASP A 210 6.04 -9.79 19.32
N ASP A 211 4.83 -10.08 19.82
CA ASP A 211 4.18 -11.37 19.62
C ASP A 211 3.65 -11.58 18.20
N GLY A 212 3.63 -10.57 17.35
CA GLY A 212 3.04 -10.63 16.01
C GLY A 212 1.54 -11.00 16.04
N GLN A 213 0.81 -10.53 17.05
CA GLN A 213 -0.52 -11.01 17.45
C GLN A 213 -1.52 -11.03 16.27
N TYR A 214 -1.44 -10.08 15.35
CA TYR A 214 -2.33 -9.96 14.20
C TYR A 214 -1.69 -10.33 12.86
N SER A 215 -0.45 -10.83 12.84
CA SER A 215 0.28 -11.16 11.60
C SER A 215 -0.46 -12.19 10.73
N ALA A 216 -1.07 -13.21 11.38
CA ALA A 216 -1.86 -14.20 10.67
C ALA A 216 -3.14 -13.59 10.07
N TRP A 217 -3.81 -12.68 10.77
CA TRP A 217 -4.95 -11.94 10.27
C TRP A 217 -4.57 -11.05 9.08
N VAL A 218 -3.46 -10.30 9.16
CA VAL A 218 -2.93 -9.50 8.05
C VAL A 218 -2.69 -10.37 6.81
N THR A 219 -2.12 -11.55 7.00
CA THR A 219 -1.90 -12.51 5.90
C THR A 219 -3.21 -12.92 5.24
N VAL A 220 -4.24 -13.24 6.02
CA VAL A 220 -5.58 -13.60 5.52
C VAL A 220 -6.21 -12.42 4.78
N GLN A 221 -6.14 -11.19 5.33
CA GLN A 221 -6.66 -9.99 4.67
C GLN A 221 -5.97 -9.73 3.33
N THR A 222 -4.64 -9.90 3.29
CA THR A 222 -3.84 -9.74 2.07
C THR A 222 -4.25 -10.76 1.00
N GLN A 223 -4.33 -12.05 1.38
CA GLN A 223 -4.75 -13.11 0.47
C GLN A 223 -6.18 -12.88 -0.06
N GLN A 224 -7.08 -12.42 0.80
CA GLN A 224 -8.45 -12.09 0.40
C GLN A 224 -8.49 -10.91 -0.57
N ALA A 225 -7.71 -9.86 -0.35
CA ALA A 225 -7.62 -8.72 -1.27
C ALA A 225 -7.10 -9.17 -2.64
N VAL A 226 -6.03 -9.97 -2.69
CA VAL A 226 -5.48 -10.52 -3.94
C VAL A 226 -6.52 -11.41 -4.65
N LYS A 227 -7.22 -12.29 -3.92
CA LYS A 227 -8.27 -13.14 -4.47
C LYS A 227 -9.45 -12.32 -5.04
N ASN A 228 -9.75 -11.17 -4.44
CA ASN A 228 -10.78 -10.24 -4.89
C ASN A 228 -10.32 -9.33 -6.05
N GLY A 229 -9.13 -9.56 -6.61
CA GLY A 229 -8.65 -8.86 -7.80
C GLY A 229 -7.79 -7.63 -7.53
N LEU A 230 -7.21 -7.50 -6.32
CA LEU A 230 -6.23 -6.44 -6.05
C LEU A 230 -5.09 -6.50 -7.08
N GLN A 231 -4.82 -5.38 -7.75
CA GLN A 231 -3.75 -5.27 -8.75
C GLN A 231 -2.48 -4.61 -8.18
N GLY A 232 -2.61 -3.85 -7.10
CA GLY A 232 -1.52 -3.11 -6.46
C GLY A 232 -2.04 -2.17 -5.39
N THR A 233 -1.14 -1.44 -4.74
CA THR A 233 -1.49 -0.44 -3.72
C THR A 233 -0.93 0.94 -4.09
N PRO A 234 -1.63 2.03 -3.71
CA PRO A 234 -2.96 2.02 -3.09
C PRO A 234 -4.05 1.61 -4.08
N GLN A 235 -5.05 0.86 -3.63
CA GLN A 235 -6.29 0.68 -4.37
C GLN A 235 -7.41 1.39 -3.62
N ILE A 236 -8.11 2.28 -4.32
CA ILE A 236 -9.20 3.08 -3.77
C ILE A 236 -10.51 2.57 -4.34
N GLU A 237 -11.46 2.27 -3.47
CA GLU A 237 -12.78 1.78 -3.87
C GLU A 237 -13.86 2.69 -3.32
N LEU A 238 -14.82 3.04 -4.16
CA LEU A 238 -16.05 3.71 -3.76
C LEU A 238 -17.22 2.74 -3.94
N ASN A 239 -17.87 2.39 -2.84
CA ASN A 239 -18.94 1.39 -2.80
C ASN A 239 -18.50 0.04 -3.42
N GLY A 240 -17.26 -0.39 -3.15
CA GLY A 240 -16.67 -1.64 -3.66
C GLY A 240 -16.28 -1.62 -5.12
N LYS A 241 -16.29 -0.47 -5.78
CA LYS A 241 -15.80 -0.29 -7.16
C LYS A 241 -14.51 0.51 -7.15
N VAL A 242 -13.50 0.01 -7.83
CA VAL A 242 -12.22 0.71 -7.98
C VAL A 242 -12.43 2.07 -8.65
N VAL A 243 -11.83 3.10 -8.07
CA VAL A 243 -11.83 4.47 -8.57
C VAL A 243 -10.45 4.81 -9.10
N GLU A 244 -10.37 5.25 -10.35
CA GLU A 244 -9.14 5.81 -10.89
C GLU A 244 -8.90 7.21 -10.31
N LEU A 245 -7.72 7.38 -9.71
CA LEU A 245 -7.34 8.63 -9.08
C LEU A 245 -6.76 9.59 -10.12
N SER A 246 -7.32 10.79 -10.21
CA SER A 246 -6.77 11.87 -11.03
C SER A 246 -6.32 13.05 -10.17
N THR A 247 -7.23 13.63 -9.40
CA THR A 247 -6.96 14.73 -8.46
C THR A 247 -7.74 14.56 -7.16
N PRO A 248 -7.30 15.17 -6.04
CA PRO A 248 -8.06 15.21 -4.81
C PRO A 248 -9.49 15.74 -4.98
N GLN A 249 -9.67 16.77 -5.79
CA GLN A 249 -10.97 17.38 -6.08
C GLN A 249 -11.88 16.43 -6.84
N ALA A 250 -11.34 15.65 -7.78
CA ALA A 250 -12.11 14.63 -8.51
C ALA A 250 -12.61 13.51 -7.57
N LEU A 251 -11.77 13.08 -6.62
CA LEU A 251 -12.17 12.10 -5.61
C LEU A 251 -13.31 12.64 -4.73
N ILE A 252 -13.18 13.88 -4.22
CA ILE A 252 -14.25 14.54 -3.44
C ILE A 252 -15.53 14.63 -4.27
N ALA A 253 -15.45 15.02 -5.54
CA ALA A 253 -16.61 15.12 -6.42
C ALA A 253 -17.29 13.75 -6.64
N ALA A 254 -16.53 12.69 -6.86
CA ALA A 254 -17.05 11.33 -7.00
C ALA A 254 -17.78 10.84 -5.74
N VAL A 255 -17.18 11.09 -4.56
CA VAL A 255 -17.78 10.75 -3.27
C VAL A 255 -19.07 11.54 -3.05
N ASN A 256 -19.09 12.85 -3.33
CA ASN A 256 -20.29 13.68 -3.19
C ASN A 256 -21.42 13.22 -4.13
N ALA A 257 -21.10 12.82 -5.35
CA ALA A 257 -22.07 12.26 -6.29
C ALA A 257 -22.66 10.93 -5.80
N ALA A 258 -21.89 10.13 -5.06
CA ALA A 258 -22.34 8.85 -4.52
C ALA A 258 -23.26 8.99 -3.29
N VAL A 259 -23.36 10.15 -2.66
CA VAL A 259 -24.22 10.42 -1.50
C VAL A 259 -25.44 11.31 -1.83
N ALA A 260 -25.45 11.90 -3.04
CA ALA A 260 -26.58 12.69 -3.51
C ALA A 260 -27.81 11.80 -3.75
#